data_f7d2d1312a10219dfd473c75669e9e21
#
_entry.id   f7d2d1312a10219dfd473c75669e9e21
#
_cell.length_a   1.000
_cell.length_b   1.000
_cell.length_c   1.000
_cell.angle_alpha   90.00
_cell.angle_beta   90.00
_cell.angle_gamma   90.00
#
_symmetry.space_group_name_H-M   'P 1'
#
loop_
_entity.id
_entity.type
_entity.pdbx_description
1 polymer ?
#
loop_
_entity_poly.entity_id
_entity_poly.type
_entity_poly.pdbx_seq_one_letter_code
_entity_poly.pdbx_strand_id
1 'polypeptide(L)'
;VSANIKAVTIENVRELLELSFSQPVLFYFYSERSPACLNLGPVLQRIAQTYPDALTLAVVDCDQEQQLAAHFGVRSLPTVLFIKEGQPVDGFAGEEPEQAILQRLSAFLPKPEDQLLQQALPLLEQQNWTEAYPLLKEANELAFERVDIRLQLALVQVELGQLDAAEKALATVLMADQDALYQSVKARLELAQQAADSPEVKALEQALVTDPDNKELQQQLAVQYHQVQRSAEALALLYEILKQDLNFGEAKKLYLDILATLPKGEPLASSYRRKLYSLLY
;
A
#
# COMPACT_ATOMS: atom_id res chain seq x y z
N VAL A 1 8.02 25.42 -16.72
CA VAL A 1 7.74 24.21 -17.51
C VAL A 1 7.93 23.04 -16.57
N SER A 2 6.92 22.21 -16.39
CA SER A 2 7.04 21.01 -15.55
C SER A 2 8.13 20.09 -16.13
N ALA A 3 8.90 19.44 -15.27
CA ALA A 3 10.02 18.58 -15.68
C ALA A 3 9.59 17.39 -16.56
N ASN A 4 8.33 17.00 -16.48
CA ASN A 4 7.73 15.90 -17.24
C ASN A 4 7.02 16.35 -18.54
N ILE A 5 7.15 17.61 -18.96
CA ILE A 5 6.68 18.11 -20.26
C ILE A 5 7.92 18.40 -21.11
N LYS A 6 8.12 17.64 -22.18
CA LYS A 6 9.32 17.70 -23.02
C LYS A 6 8.95 18.00 -24.48
N ALA A 7 9.64 18.92 -25.09
CA ALA A 7 9.58 19.10 -26.55
C ALA A 7 10.32 17.94 -27.24
N VAL A 8 9.72 17.43 -28.31
CA VAL A 8 10.27 16.30 -29.08
C VAL A 8 10.82 16.80 -30.40
N THR A 9 12.04 16.36 -30.68
CA THR A 9 12.72 16.52 -31.96
C THR A 9 13.23 15.19 -32.46
N ILE A 10 13.66 15.13 -33.72
CA ILE A 10 14.26 13.93 -34.28
C ILE A 10 15.51 13.48 -33.51
N GLU A 11 16.17 14.39 -32.79
CA GLU A 11 17.40 14.11 -32.04
C GLU A 11 17.11 13.42 -30.70
N ASN A 12 16.01 13.78 -30.00
CA ASN A 12 15.70 13.28 -28.64
C ASN A 12 14.55 12.26 -28.58
N VAL A 13 13.87 11.99 -29.70
CA VAL A 13 12.75 11.04 -29.74
C VAL A 13 13.12 9.66 -29.22
N ARG A 14 14.34 9.20 -29.49
CA ARG A 14 14.83 7.90 -29.02
C ARG A 14 14.90 7.83 -27.50
N GLU A 15 15.40 8.88 -26.85
CA GLU A 15 15.45 8.98 -25.40
C GLU A 15 14.05 8.89 -24.76
N LEU A 16 13.04 9.51 -25.41
CA LEU A 16 11.66 9.48 -24.95
C LEU A 16 11.01 8.10 -25.17
N LEU A 17 11.35 7.41 -26.24
CA LEU A 17 10.94 6.02 -26.44
C LEU A 17 11.59 5.07 -25.43
N GLU A 18 12.86 5.28 -25.07
CA GLU A 18 13.54 4.52 -24.01
C GLU A 18 12.91 4.82 -22.64
N LEU A 19 12.51 6.06 -22.36
CA LEU A 19 11.79 6.44 -21.13
C LEU A 19 10.47 5.67 -20.99
N SER A 20 9.82 5.33 -22.10
CA SER A 20 8.54 4.61 -22.08
C SER A 20 8.60 3.18 -21.55
N PHE A 21 9.80 2.63 -21.30
CA PHE A 21 9.99 1.37 -20.58
C PHE A 21 9.82 1.50 -19.07
N SER A 22 10.03 2.69 -18.53
CA SER A 22 9.91 2.95 -17.08
C SER A 22 8.58 3.60 -16.69
N GLN A 23 8.02 4.43 -17.58
CA GLN A 23 6.74 5.13 -17.35
C GLN A 23 6.05 5.43 -18.68
N PRO A 24 4.71 5.50 -18.74
CA PRO A 24 4.00 5.85 -19.96
C PRO A 24 4.38 7.26 -20.46
N VAL A 25 4.49 7.38 -21.78
CA VAL A 25 4.78 8.65 -22.45
C VAL A 25 3.64 8.96 -23.41
N LEU A 26 3.04 10.15 -23.28
CA LEU A 26 2.06 10.69 -24.23
C LEU A 26 2.78 11.51 -25.29
N PHE A 27 2.76 11.06 -26.53
CA PHE A 27 3.18 11.87 -27.66
C PHE A 27 2.01 12.67 -28.17
N TYR A 28 2.12 14.00 -28.06
CA TYR A 28 1.12 14.95 -28.54
C TYR A 28 1.62 15.66 -29.79
N PHE A 29 1.06 15.29 -30.93
CA PHE A 29 1.34 15.88 -32.24
C PHE A 29 0.40 17.06 -32.49
N TYR A 30 0.95 18.25 -32.62
CA TYR A 30 0.19 19.49 -32.73
C TYR A 30 0.70 20.44 -33.82
N SER A 31 -0.09 21.42 -34.15
CA SER A 31 0.29 22.63 -34.90
C SER A 31 -0.35 23.85 -34.25
N GLU A 32 0.38 24.94 -34.14
CA GLU A 32 -0.17 26.20 -33.64
C GLU A 32 -1.28 26.79 -34.54
N ARG A 33 -1.39 26.32 -35.79
CA ARG A 33 -2.42 26.75 -36.74
C ARG A 33 -3.76 26.01 -36.55
N SER A 34 -3.78 24.97 -35.74
CA SER A 34 -4.99 24.17 -35.49
C SER A 34 -5.70 24.63 -34.23
N PRO A 35 -6.93 25.14 -34.28
CA PRO A 35 -7.69 25.49 -33.07
C PRO A 35 -7.91 24.31 -32.15
N ALA A 36 -8.14 23.12 -32.70
CA ALA A 36 -8.32 21.89 -31.91
C ALA A 36 -7.06 21.53 -31.09
N CYS A 37 -5.86 21.81 -31.63
CA CYS A 37 -4.62 21.64 -30.89
C CYS A 37 -4.51 22.64 -29.73
N LEU A 38 -4.91 23.87 -29.94
CA LEU A 38 -4.87 24.94 -28.93
C LEU A 38 -5.83 24.61 -27.75
N ASN A 39 -6.95 23.95 -28.04
CA ASN A 39 -7.90 23.50 -27.00
C ASN A 39 -7.36 22.29 -26.20
N LEU A 40 -6.80 21.29 -26.89
CA LEU A 40 -6.35 20.03 -26.28
C LEU A 40 -5.05 20.19 -25.48
N GLY A 41 -4.12 21.02 -25.95
CA GLY A 41 -2.80 21.21 -25.33
C GLY A 41 -2.87 21.51 -23.83
N PRO A 42 -3.63 22.53 -23.37
CA PRO A 42 -3.80 22.84 -21.96
C PRO A 42 -4.38 21.69 -21.13
N VAL A 43 -5.26 20.86 -21.70
CA VAL A 43 -5.83 19.69 -21.04
C VAL A 43 -4.76 18.65 -20.78
N LEU A 44 -3.96 18.31 -21.80
CA LEU A 44 -2.86 17.36 -21.66
C LEU A 44 -1.78 17.84 -20.68
N GLN A 45 -1.50 19.14 -20.68
CA GLN A 45 -0.55 19.74 -19.74
C GLN A 45 -1.04 19.62 -18.29
N ARG A 46 -2.33 19.87 -18.01
CA ARG A 46 -2.91 19.65 -16.67
C ARG A 46 -2.82 18.20 -16.25
N ILE A 47 -3.18 17.26 -17.13
CA ILE A 47 -3.07 15.83 -16.87
C ILE A 47 -1.62 15.47 -16.53
N ALA A 48 -0.65 15.89 -17.32
CA ALA A 48 0.76 15.63 -17.05
C ALA A 48 1.23 16.20 -15.70
N GLN A 49 0.76 17.40 -15.33
CA GLN A 49 1.07 18.04 -14.05
C GLN A 49 0.46 17.32 -12.85
N THR A 50 -0.64 16.59 -13.05
CA THR A 50 -1.26 15.78 -12.00
C THR A 50 -0.44 14.52 -11.70
N TYR A 51 0.34 14.01 -12.67
CA TYR A 51 1.15 12.82 -12.56
C TYR A 51 2.63 13.07 -12.86
N PRO A 52 3.33 13.94 -12.09
CA PRO A 52 4.66 14.44 -12.44
C PRO A 52 5.73 13.35 -12.55
N ASP A 53 5.63 12.30 -11.72
CA ASP A 53 6.60 11.19 -11.64
C ASP A 53 6.14 9.92 -12.37
N ALA A 54 4.89 9.89 -12.84
CA ALA A 54 4.27 8.69 -13.42
C ALA A 54 3.87 8.85 -14.90
N LEU A 55 4.00 10.05 -15.47
CA LEU A 55 3.61 10.35 -16.84
C LEU A 55 4.52 11.41 -17.45
N THR A 56 5.00 11.19 -18.67
CA THR A 56 5.67 12.22 -19.45
C THR A 56 4.80 12.65 -20.63
N LEU A 57 4.63 13.95 -20.82
CA LEU A 57 4.03 14.54 -22.01
C LEU A 57 5.12 14.98 -22.98
N ALA A 58 5.20 14.30 -24.12
CA ALA A 58 6.14 14.54 -25.19
C ALA A 58 5.42 15.34 -26.31
N VAL A 59 5.80 16.60 -26.50
CA VAL A 59 5.10 17.54 -27.39
C VAL A 59 5.84 17.66 -28.70
N VAL A 60 5.20 17.31 -29.83
CA VAL A 60 5.77 17.32 -31.19
C VAL A 60 5.13 18.45 -31.99
N ASP A 61 5.92 19.43 -32.33
CA ASP A 61 5.51 20.48 -33.25
C ASP A 61 5.59 19.97 -34.71
N CYS A 62 4.45 19.67 -35.31
CA CYS A 62 4.39 19.10 -36.66
C CYS A 62 4.69 20.12 -37.76
N ASP A 63 4.69 21.43 -37.47
CA ASP A 63 5.13 22.43 -38.41
C ASP A 63 6.66 22.40 -38.57
N GLN A 64 7.39 22.02 -37.52
CA GLN A 64 8.84 21.92 -37.51
C GLN A 64 9.32 20.43 -37.73
N GLU A 65 8.69 19.46 -37.11
CA GLU A 65 9.09 18.05 -37.07
C GLU A 65 8.23 17.19 -38.03
N GLN A 66 8.08 17.58 -39.29
CA GLN A 66 7.24 16.91 -40.30
C GLN A 66 7.65 15.44 -40.52
N GLN A 67 8.97 15.19 -40.54
CA GLN A 67 9.50 13.83 -40.74
C GLN A 67 9.12 12.90 -39.56
N LEU A 68 9.15 13.42 -38.35
CA LEU A 68 8.79 12.68 -37.17
C LEU A 68 7.29 12.35 -37.18
N ALA A 69 6.44 13.32 -37.48
CA ALA A 69 5.00 13.11 -37.62
C ALA A 69 4.68 12.04 -38.69
N ALA A 70 5.37 12.07 -39.83
CA ALA A 70 5.22 11.09 -40.91
C ALA A 70 5.68 9.67 -40.45
N HIS A 71 6.77 9.58 -39.69
CA HIS A 71 7.29 8.33 -39.14
C HIS A 71 6.29 7.66 -38.19
N PHE A 72 5.60 8.42 -37.36
CA PHE A 72 4.53 7.94 -36.49
C PHE A 72 3.17 7.75 -37.20
N GLY A 73 3.10 8.01 -38.49
CA GLY A 73 1.89 7.81 -39.30
C GLY A 73 0.77 8.80 -38.98
N VAL A 74 1.09 10.00 -38.46
CA VAL A 74 0.13 11.05 -38.12
C VAL A 74 -0.50 11.60 -39.40
N ARG A 75 -1.84 11.54 -39.50
CA ARG A 75 -2.61 11.97 -40.68
C ARG A 75 -3.47 13.20 -40.44
N SER A 76 -3.75 13.48 -39.17
CA SER A 76 -4.59 14.63 -38.74
C SER A 76 -4.08 15.19 -37.42
N LEU A 77 -4.40 16.44 -37.14
CA LEU A 77 -4.00 17.12 -35.91
C LEU A 77 -5.25 17.66 -35.17
N PRO A 78 -5.23 17.59 -33.83
CA PRO A 78 -4.24 16.94 -33.00
C PRO A 78 -4.28 15.41 -33.11
N THR A 79 -3.15 14.76 -32.83
CA THR A 79 -3.09 13.30 -32.60
C THR A 79 -2.31 13.09 -31.28
N VAL A 80 -2.81 12.18 -30.45
CA VAL A 80 -2.15 11.75 -29.21
C VAL A 80 -1.90 10.24 -29.29
N LEU A 81 -0.66 9.83 -29.03
CA LEU A 81 -0.25 8.44 -28.96
C LEU A 81 0.23 8.13 -27.54
N PHE A 82 -0.23 6.99 -27.01
CA PHE A 82 0.21 6.42 -25.74
C PHE A 82 1.34 5.44 -26.03
N ILE A 83 2.54 5.77 -25.58
CA ILE A 83 3.73 4.94 -25.80
C ILE A 83 4.10 4.21 -24.51
N LYS A 84 4.26 2.90 -24.63
CA LYS A 84 4.76 2.02 -23.58
C LYS A 84 5.72 1.01 -24.17
N GLU A 85 6.85 0.76 -23.50
CA GLU A 85 7.89 -0.19 -23.96
C GLU A 85 8.36 0.08 -25.40
N GLY A 86 8.50 1.36 -25.75
CA GLY A 86 8.95 1.80 -27.06
C GLY A 86 7.91 1.69 -28.18
N GLN A 87 6.67 1.30 -27.88
CA GLN A 87 5.62 1.05 -28.87
C GLN A 87 4.35 1.86 -28.59
N PRO A 88 3.64 2.34 -29.61
CA PRO A 88 2.31 2.88 -29.44
C PRO A 88 1.33 1.78 -29.05
N VAL A 89 0.70 1.92 -27.89
CA VAL A 89 -0.25 0.93 -27.33
C VAL A 89 -1.70 1.39 -27.43
N ASP A 90 -1.94 2.70 -27.53
CA ASP A 90 -3.24 3.32 -27.76
C ASP A 90 -3.04 4.70 -28.37
N GLY A 91 -4.09 5.34 -28.83
CA GLY A 91 -4.06 6.69 -29.36
C GLY A 91 -5.42 7.17 -29.84
N PHE A 92 -5.52 8.50 -30.06
CA PHE A 92 -6.70 9.11 -30.64
C PHE A 92 -6.30 10.30 -31.52
N ALA A 93 -7.20 10.68 -32.42
CA ALA A 93 -7.07 11.85 -33.30
C ALA A 93 -8.25 12.79 -33.07
N GLY A 94 -7.99 14.10 -33.09
CA GLY A 94 -8.98 15.13 -32.74
C GLY A 94 -9.02 15.44 -31.24
N GLU A 95 -10.04 16.18 -30.84
CA GLU A 95 -10.25 16.55 -29.44
C GLU A 95 -11.00 15.42 -28.69
N GLU A 96 -10.54 15.05 -27.51
CA GLU A 96 -11.27 14.21 -26.57
C GLU A 96 -11.47 14.96 -25.23
N PRO A 97 -12.59 14.70 -24.51
CA PRO A 97 -12.79 15.23 -23.17
C PRO A 97 -11.74 14.71 -22.21
N GLU A 98 -11.33 15.52 -21.23
CA GLU A 98 -10.33 15.18 -20.22
C GLU A 98 -10.64 13.82 -19.52
N GLN A 99 -11.92 13.58 -19.21
CA GLN A 99 -12.36 12.34 -18.58
C GLN A 99 -12.10 11.09 -19.45
N ALA A 100 -12.29 11.19 -20.77
CA ALA A 100 -12.00 10.08 -21.68
C ALA A 100 -10.49 9.80 -21.77
N ILE A 101 -9.66 10.84 -21.78
CA ILE A 101 -8.20 10.72 -21.77
C ILE A 101 -7.73 10.07 -20.47
N LEU A 102 -8.25 10.49 -19.32
CA LEU A 102 -7.94 9.89 -18.02
C LEU A 102 -8.36 8.43 -17.94
N GLN A 103 -9.51 8.08 -18.51
CA GLN A 103 -9.97 6.68 -18.57
C GLN A 103 -9.01 5.80 -19.38
N ARG A 104 -8.50 6.29 -20.52
CA ARG A 104 -7.46 5.59 -21.32
C ARG A 104 -6.16 5.46 -20.52
N LEU A 105 -5.71 6.56 -19.90
CA LEU A 105 -4.48 6.62 -19.09
C LEU A 105 -4.52 5.65 -17.91
N SER A 106 -5.67 5.42 -17.30
CA SER A 106 -5.80 4.53 -16.14
C SER A 106 -5.30 3.10 -16.39
N ALA A 107 -5.29 2.66 -17.65
CA ALA A 107 -4.74 1.37 -18.04
C ALA A 107 -3.20 1.33 -18.05
N PHE A 108 -2.55 2.49 -18.08
CA PHE A 108 -1.09 2.62 -18.26
C PHE A 108 -0.39 3.23 -17.04
N LEU A 109 -1.11 4.03 -16.25
CA LEU A 109 -0.58 4.62 -15.03
C LEU A 109 -0.36 3.55 -13.96
N PRO A 110 0.69 3.68 -13.14
CA PRO A 110 0.85 2.84 -11.96
C PRO A 110 -0.36 2.96 -11.06
N LYS A 111 -0.96 1.85 -10.73
CA LYS A 111 -2.11 1.83 -9.84
C LYS A 111 -1.68 2.18 -8.42
N PRO A 112 -2.52 2.86 -7.63
CA PRO A 112 -2.18 3.21 -6.25
C PRO A 112 -1.75 2.01 -5.39
N GLU A 113 -2.43 0.88 -5.55
CA GLU A 113 -2.11 -0.37 -4.86
C GLU A 113 -0.72 -0.90 -5.21
N ASP A 114 -0.27 -0.74 -6.48
CA ASP A 114 1.07 -1.17 -6.90
C ASP A 114 2.15 -0.27 -6.29
N GLN A 115 1.91 1.03 -6.18
CA GLN A 115 2.82 1.97 -5.54
C GLN A 115 2.98 1.68 -4.04
N LEU A 116 1.87 1.40 -3.36
CA LEU A 116 1.87 1.02 -1.95
C LEU A 116 2.61 -0.31 -1.72
N LEU A 117 2.38 -1.30 -2.58
CA LEU A 117 3.09 -2.57 -2.53
C LEU A 117 4.61 -2.37 -2.74
N GLN A 118 5.02 -1.58 -3.73
CA GLN A 118 6.44 -1.28 -3.98
C GLN A 118 7.11 -0.57 -2.78
N GLN A 119 6.40 0.28 -2.06
CA GLN A 119 6.90 0.91 -0.84
C GLN A 119 6.98 -0.08 0.33
N ALA A 120 6.08 -1.06 0.38
CA ALA A 120 6.06 -2.06 1.44
C ALA A 120 7.15 -3.12 1.28
N LEU A 121 7.52 -3.53 0.06
CA LEU A 121 8.49 -4.61 -0.20
C LEU A 121 9.83 -4.44 0.53
N PRO A 122 10.53 -3.28 0.45
CA PRO A 122 11.78 -3.09 1.18
C PRO A 122 11.61 -3.12 2.71
N LEU A 123 10.45 -2.74 3.22
CA LEU A 123 10.14 -2.83 4.65
C LEU A 123 9.96 -4.30 5.09
N LEU A 124 9.35 -5.13 4.23
CA LEU A 124 9.24 -6.57 4.47
C LEU A 124 10.60 -7.25 4.50
N GLU A 125 11.51 -6.91 3.58
CA GLU A 125 12.89 -7.42 3.56
C GLU A 125 13.67 -7.04 4.83
N GLN A 126 13.43 -5.85 5.36
CA GLN A 126 14.02 -5.36 6.60
C GLN A 126 13.28 -5.84 7.85
N GLN A 127 12.22 -6.65 7.71
CA GLN A 127 11.35 -7.10 8.81
C GLN A 127 10.71 -5.94 9.60
N ASN A 128 10.52 -4.80 8.95
CA ASN A 128 9.86 -3.64 9.54
C ASN A 128 8.34 -3.74 9.37
N TRP A 129 7.76 -4.72 10.06
CA TRP A 129 6.35 -5.10 9.97
C TRP A 129 5.40 -3.95 10.33
N THR A 130 5.80 -3.16 11.32
CA THR A 130 5.00 -2.06 11.85
C THR A 130 4.76 -0.94 10.82
N GLU A 131 5.76 -0.66 9.98
CA GLU A 131 5.65 0.35 8.91
C GLU A 131 5.06 -0.25 7.63
N ALA A 132 5.30 -1.53 7.34
CA ALA A 132 4.73 -2.22 6.19
C ALA A 132 3.20 -2.39 6.32
N TYR A 133 2.69 -2.61 7.53
CA TYR A 133 1.28 -2.90 7.79
C TYR A 133 0.29 -1.88 7.21
N PRO A 134 0.40 -0.56 7.48
CA PRO A 134 -0.55 0.42 6.97
C PRO A 134 -0.53 0.50 5.44
N LEU A 135 0.63 0.35 4.80
CA LEU A 135 0.75 0.38 3.34
C LEU A 135 0.04 -0.82 2.69
N LEU A 136 0.29 -2.03 3.20
CA LEU A 136 -0.34 -3.25 2.69
C LEU A 136 -1.83 -3.31 2.98
N LYS A 137 -2.27 -2.78 4.13
CA LYS A 137 -3.68 -2.67 4.47
C LYS A 137 -4.41 -1.77 3.48
N GLU A 138 -3.88 -0.57 3.22
CA GLU A 138 -4.44 0.37 2.24
C GLU A 138 -4.43 -0.24 0.83
N ALA A 139 -3.32 -0.87 0.42
CA ALA A 139 -3.23 -1.55 -0.87
C ALA A 139 -4.28 -2.66 -1.03
N ASN A 140 -4.53 -3.45 0.02
CA ASN A 140 -5.54 -4.52 0.01
C ASN A 140 -6.98 -3.96 0.01
N GLU A 141 -7.22 -2.80 0.62
CA GLU A 141 -8.52 -2.11 0.55
C GLU A 141 -8.81 -1.58 -0.85
N LEU A 142 -7.78 -1.10 -1.58
CA LEU A 142 -7.89 -0.60 -2.96
C LEU A 142 -8.07 -1.73 -3.98
N ALA A 143 -7.43 -2.87 -3.76
CA ALA A 143 -7.41 -4.00 -4.69
C ALA A 143 -7.67 -5.34 -3.96
N PHE A 144 -8.86 -5.48 -3.44
CA PHE A 144 -9.25 -6.65 -2.63
C PHE A 144 -9.11 -7.99 -3.39
N GLU A 145 -9.20 -8.00 -4.72
CA GLU A 145 -9.03 -9.18 -5.56
C GLU A 145 -7.56 -9.64 -5.68
N ARG A 146 -6.57 -8.78 -5.32
CA ARG A 146 -5.14 -9.06 -5.43
C ARG A 146 -4.67 -10.00 -4.32
N VAL A 147 -4.49 -11.26 -4.67
CA VAL A 147 -4.05 -12.31 -3.73
C VAL A 147 -2.62 -12.07 -3.24
N ASP A 148 -1.72 -11.58 -4.10
CA ASP A 148 -0.33 -11.26 -3.76
C ASP A 148 -0.24 -10.21 -2.63
N ILE A 149 -1.03 -9.12 -2.72
CA ILE A 149 -1.10 -8.09 -1.68
C ILE A 149 -1.68 -8.68 -0.38
N ARG A 150 -2.74 -9.46 -0.51
CA ARG A 150 -3.40 -10.12 0.65
C ARG A 150 -2.46 -11.06 1.39
N LEU A 151 -1.66 -11.83 0.68
CA LEU A 151 -0.67 -12.74 1.27
C LEU A 151 0.45 -11.99 2.00
N GLN A 152 0.94 -10.87 1.43
CA GLN A 152 1.90 -10.01 2.11
C GLN A 152 1.32 -9.37 3.37
N LEU A 153 0.06 -8.93 3.31
CA LEU A 153 -0.64 -8.42 4.48
C LEU A 153 -0.81 -9.50 5.55
N ALA A 154 -1.20 -10.72 5.16
CA ALA A 154 -1.34 -11.85 6.07
C ALA A 154 0.00 -12.21 6.73
N LEU A 155 1.12 -12.18 5.99
CA LEU A 155 2.45 -12.34 6.55
C LEU A 155 2.72 -11.33 7.66
N VAL A 156 2.50 -10.05 7.38
CA VAL A 156 2.71 -8.97 8.36
C VAL A 156 1.77 -9.12 9.55
N GLN A 157 0.53 -9.54 9.35
CA GLN A 157 -0.42 -9.80 10.42
C GLN A 157 0.06 -10.93 11.35
N VAL A 158 0.62 -12.02 10.80
CA VAL A 158 1.22 -13.08 11.62
C VAL A 158 2.37 -12.55 12.48
N GLU A 159 3.28 -11.80 11.86
CA GLU A 159 4.46 -11.25 12.55
C GLU A 159 4.10 -10.19 13.62
N LEU A 160 2.93 -9.56 13.49
CA LEU A 160 2.37 -8.62 14.48
C LEU A 160 1.41 -9.28 15.50
N GLY A 161 1.26 -10.60 15.44
CA GLY A 161 0.38 -11.36 16.35
C GLY A 161 -1.12 -11.21 16.07
N GLN A 162 -1.51 -10.68 14.92
CA GLN A 162 -2.91 -10.57 14.49
C GLN A 162 -3.38 -11.88 13.84
N LEU A 163 -3.31 -12.99 14.59
CA LEU A 163 -3.44 -14.34 14.05
C LEU A 163 -4.83 -14.61 13.44
N ASP A 164 -5.89 -14.12 14.08
CA ASP A 164 -7.27 -14.27 13.58
C ASP A 164 -7.48 -13.53 12.23
N ALA A 165 -6.84 -12.37 12.05
CA ALA A 165 -6.92 -11.61 10.82
C ALA A 165 -6.16 -12.32 9.68
N ALA A 166 -4.97 -12.83 9.99
CA ALA A 166 -4.17 -13.61 9.04
C ALA A 166 -4.88 -14.91 8.63
N GLU A 167 -5.49 -15.63 9.57
CA GLU A 167 -6.26 -16.85 9.28
C GLU A 167 -7.44 -16.57 8.34
N LYS A 168 -8.21 -15.49 8.61
CA LYS A 168 -9.29 -15.07 7.74
C LYS A 168 -8.81 -14.69 6.35
N ALA A 169 -7.67 -13.99 6.24
CA ALA A 169 -7.10 -13.64 4.96
C ALA A 169 -6.69 -14.88 4.15
N LEU A 170 -6.01 -15.85 4.78
CA LEU A 170 -5.63 -17.10 4.14
C LEU A 170 -6.83 -17.95 3.72
N ALA A 171 -7.90 -17.97 4.52
CA ALA A 171 -9.12 -18.74 4.21
C ALA A 171 -9.83 -18.26 2.92
N THR A 172 -9.56 -17.03 2.46
CA THR A 172 -10.14 -16.49 1.22
C THR A 172 -9.31 -16.81 -0.03
N VAL A 173 -8.11 -17.41 0.12
CA VAL A 173 -7.22 -17.73 -1.00
C VAL A 173 -7.66 -19.04 -1.65
N LEU A 174 -7.97 -18.96 -2.95
CA LEU A 174 -8.40 -20.11 -3.72
C LEU A 174 -7.25 -21.12 -3.91
N MET A 175 -7.59 -22.38 -4.08
CA MET A 175 -6.60 -23.46 -4.24
C MET A 175 -5.60 -23.21 -5.37
N ALA A 176 -6.03 -22.57 -6.45
CA ALA A 176 -5.17 -22.25 -7.59
C ALA A 176 -4.10 -21.20 -7.27
N ASP A 177 -4.32 -20.37 -6.25
CA ASP A 177 -3.46 -19.26 -5.86
C ASP A 177 -2.61 -19.58 -4.61
N GLN A 178 -2.65 -20.83 -4.12
CA GLN A 178 -1.90 -21.29 -2.95
C GLN A 178 -0.45 -21.64 -3.32
N ASP A 179 0.32 -20.62 -3.59
CA ASP A 179 1.73 -20.68 -4.00
C ASP A 179 2.70 -20.90 -2.80
N ALA A 180 4.00 -20.72 -3.07
CA ALA A 180 5.04 -20.85 -2.05
C ALA A 180 4.91 -19.81 -0.92
N LEU A 181 4.46 -18.60 -1.23
CA LEU A 181 4.23 -17.55 -0.23
C LEU A 181 3.06 -17.94 0.70
N TYR A 182 1.95 -18.41 0.12
CA TYR A 182 0.83 -18.92 0.90
C TYR A 182 1.26 -20.02 1.89
N GLN A 183 2.03 -21.01 1.43
CA GLN A 183 2.51 -22.10 2.27
C GLN A 183 3.43 -21.59 3.40
N SER A 184 4.29 -20.63 3.09
CA SER A 184 5.17 -19.98 4.07
C SER A 184 4.36 -19.24 5.15
N VAL A 185 3.39 -18.42 4.74
CA VAL A 185 2.55 -17.66 5.69
C VAL A 185 1.71 -18.61 6.55
N LYS A 186 1.15 -19.65 5.95
CA LYS A 186 0.38 -20.68 6.68
C LYS A 186 1.22 -21.40 7.74
N ALA A 187 2.43 -21.83 7.39
CA ALA A 187 3.34 -22.48 8.34
C ALA A 187 3.73 -21.56 9.50
N ARG A 188 3.98 -20.26 9.22
CA ARG A 188 4.25 -19.27 10.28
C ARG A 188 3.04 -19.02 11.16
N LEU A 189 1.85 -18.96 10.59
CA LEU A 189 0.59 -18.84 11.36
C LEU A 189 0.40 -20.04 12.30
N GLU A 190 0.58 -21.26 11.80
CA GLU A 190 0.46 -22.48 12.63
C GLU A 190 1.47 -22.50 13.79
N LEU A 191 2.73 -22.08 13.53
CA LEU A 191 3.74 -21.97 14.58
C LEU A 191 3.39 -20.90 15.62
N ALA A 192 2.90 -19.74 15.17
CA ALA A 192 2.49 -18.65 16.05
C ALA A 192 1.27 -19.04 16.92
N GLN A 193 0.30 -19.75 16.34
CA GLN A 193 -0.84 -20.29 17.07
C GLN A 193 -0.41 -21.32 18.13
N GLN A 194 0.53 -22.22 17.80
CA GLN A 194 1.08 -23.17 18.76
C GLN A 194 1.83 -22.47 19.90
N ALA A 195 2.59 -21.41 19.61
CA ALA A 195 3.27 -20.61 20.63
C ALA A 195 2.28 -19.88 21.54
N ALA A 196 1.19 -19.35 20.97
CA ALA A 196 0.13 -18.69 21.72
C ALA A 196 -0.57 -19.63 22.73
N ASP A 197 -0.57 -20.91 22.45
CA ASP A 197 -1.16 -22.00 23.26
C ASP A 197 -0.13 -22.69 24.19
N SER A 198 0.92 -21.98 24.57
CA SER A 198 1.99 -22.58 25.39
C SER A 198 1.50 -23.09 26.75
N PRO A 199 2.15 -24.15 27.33
CA PRO A 199 1.79 -24.66 28.64
C PRO A 199 1.85 -23.61 29.75
N GLU A 200 2.79 -22.66 29.66
CA GLU A 200 2.97 -21.55 30.59
C GLU A 200 1.77 -20.61 30.58
N VAL A 201 1.30 -20.22 29.39
CA VAL A 201 0.10 -19.39 29.24
C VAL A 201 -1.11 -20.11 29.82
N LYS A 202 -1.33 -21.39 29.46
CA LYS A 202 -2.45 -22.18 29.96
C LYS A 202 -2.45 -22.36 31.48
N ALA A 203 -1.27 -22.51 32.07
CA ALA A 203 -1.14 -22.62 33.53
C ALA A 203 -1.54 -21.32 34.24
N LEU A 204 -1.12 -20.17 33.70
CA LEU A 204 -1.49 -18.86 34.25
C LEU A 204 -2.97 -18.53 34.02
N GLU A 205 -3.53 -18.90 32.86
CA GLU A 205 -4.97 -18.77 32.59
C GLU A 205 -5.80 -19.58 33.61
N GLN A 206 -5.41 -20.82 33.88
CA GLN A 206 -6.07 -21.69 34.88
C GLN A 206 -5.92 -21.14 36.31
N ALA A 207 -4.73 -20.61 36.64
CA ALA A 207 -4.52 -19.98 37.95
C ALA A 207 -5.41 -18.75 38.12
N LEU A 208 -5.57 -17.92 37.08
CA LEU A 208 -6.41 -16.73 37.09
C LEU A 208 -7.91 -17.08 37.19
N VAL A 209 -8.35 -18.23 36.63
CA VAL A 209 -9.73 -18.70 36.83
C VAL A 209 -10.01 -19.00 38.30
N THR A 210 -9.00 -19.45 39.04
CA THR A 210 -9.14 -19.75 40.47
C THR A 210 -9.10 -18.51 41.35
N ASP A 211 -8.32 -17.52 40.97
CA ASP A 211 -8.15 -16.23 41.66
C ASP A 211 -8.20 -15.07 40.68
N PRO A 212 -9.42 -14.68 40.22
CA PRO A 212 -9.58 -13.69 39.12
C PRO A 212 -9.10 -12.28 39.45
N ASP A 213 -9.10 -11.88 40.73
CA ASP A 213 -8.75 -10.53 41.18
C ASP A 213 -7.26 -10.39 41.52
N ASN A 214 -6.47 -11.44 41.32
CA ASN A 214 -5.05 -11.44 41.64
C ASN A 214 -4.26 -10.66 40.58
N LYS A 215 -3.91 -9.43 40.93
CA LYS A 215 -3.20 -8.49 40.05
C LYS A 215 -1.82 -8.97 39.63
N GLU A 216 -1.12 -9.70 40.53
CA GLU A 216 0.18 -10.28 40.23
C GLU A 216 0.06 -11.34 39.12
N LEU A 217 -0.94 -12.25 39.22
CA LEU A 217 -1.23 -13.24 38.16
C LEU A 217 -1.67 -12.58 36.87
N GLN A 218 -2.54 -11.57 36.94
CA GLN A 218 -2.96 -10.79 35.79
C GLN A 218 -1.77 -10.15 35.07
N GLN A 219 -0.83 -9.54 35.83
CA GLN A 219 0.37 -8.91 35.26
C GLN A 219 1.31 -9.96 34.66
N GLN A 220 1.52 -11.10 35.33
CA GLN A 220 2.34 -12.20 34.80
C GLN A 220 1.75 -12.77 33.50
N LEU A 221 0.45 -13.00 33.45
CA LEU A 221 -0.24 -13.45 32.26
C LEU A 221 -0.18 -12.43 31.13
N ALA A 222 -0.30 -11.13 31.44
CA ALA A 222 -0.16 -10.05 30.45
C ALA A 222 1.26 -10.03 29.83
N VAL A 223 2.31 -10.28 30.64
CA VAL A 223 3.68 -10.42 30.12
C VAL A 223 3.78 -11.61 29.17
N GLN A 224 3.23 -12.77 29.56
CA GLN A 224 3.25 -13.96 28.70
C GLN A 224 2.46 -13.75 27.41
N TYR A 225 1.26 -13.16 27.48
CA TYR A 225 0.49 -12.79 26.29
C TYR A 225 1.27 -11.87 25.36
N HIS A 226 1.99 -10.90 25.90
CA HIS A 226 2.82 -10.01 25.06
C HIS A 226 3.98 -10.78 24.40
N GLN A 227 4.63 -11.71 25.10
CA GLN A 227 5.71 -12.53 24.55
C GLN A 227 5.25 -13.44 23.40
N VAL A 228 4.03 -13.94 23.46
CA VAL A 228 3.41 -14.75 22.40
C VAL A 228 2.55 -13.91 21.44
N GLN A 229 2.76 -12.61 21.43
CA GLN A 229 2.11 -11.64 20.53
C GLN A 229 0.58 -11.51 20.66
N ARG A 230 0.00 -11.99 21.75
CA ARG A 230 -1.42 -11.79 22.11
C ARG A 230 -1.62 -10.40 22.77
N SER A 231 -1.22 -9.33 22.05
CA SER A 231 -1.19 -7.96 22.59
C SER A 231 -2.55 -7.40 23.00
N ALA A 232 -3.62 -7.83 22.33
CA ALA A 232 -4.98 -7.41 22.69
C ALA A 232 -5.39 -7.89 24.08
N GLU A 233 -5.10 -9.14 24.41
CA GLU A 233 -5.40 -9.78 25.69
C GLU A 233 -4.48 -9.25 26.79
N ALA A 234 -3.20 -9.02 26.48
CA ALA A 234 -2.27 -8.38 27.39
C ALA A 234 -2.76 -6.98 27.80
N LEU A 235 -3.16 -6.16 26.83
CA LEU A 235 -3.70 -4.81 27.08
C LEU A 235 -5.02 -4.83 27.86
N ALA A 236 -5.87 -5.85 27.63
CA ALA A 236 -7.13 -6.00 28.38
C ALA A 236 -6.87 -6.26 29.85
N LEU A 237 -5.98 -7.21 30.17
CA LEU A 237 -5.61 -7.50 31.57
C LEU A 237 -4.96 -6.30 32.27
N LEU A 238 -3.99 -5.66 31.61
CA LEU A 238 -3.32 -4.49 32.17
C LEU A 238 -4.28 -3.32 32.40
N TYR A 239 -5.26 -3.15 31.52
CA TYR A 239 -6.27 -2.11 31.67
C TYR A 239 -7.14 -2.36 32.93
N GLU A 240 -7.55 -3.61 33.19
CA GLU A 240 -8.31 -3.94 34.40
C GLU A 240 -7.48 -3.72 35.67
N ILE A 241 -6.19 -4.02 35.66
CA ILE A 241 -5.28 -3.69 36.76
C ILE A 241 -5.25 -2.17 36.99
N LEU A 242 -5.03 -1.39 35.92
CA LEU A 242 -4.90 0.08 35.99
C LEU A 242 -6.19 0.79 36.39
N LYS A 243 -7.36 0.22 36.09
CA LYS A 243 -8.65 0.73 36.61
C LYS A 243 -8.73 0.67 38.12
N GLN A 244 -8.16 -0.35 38.73
CA GLN A 244 -8.19 -0.54 40.19
C GLN A 244 -7.03 0.16 40.88
N ASP A 245 -5.85 0.19 40.28
CA ASP A 245 -4.64 0.79 40.82
C ASP A 245 -3.71 1.25 39.70
N LEU A 246 -3.65 2.56 39.44
CA LEU A 246 -2.82 3.16 38.41
C LEU A 246 -1.31 3.00 38.63
N ASN A 247 -0.91 2.70 39.87
CA ASN A 247 0.50 2.59 40.25
C ASN A 247 0.90 1.15 40.59
N PHE A 248 0.08 0.17 40.25
CA PHE A 248 0.37 -1.24 40.53
C PHE A 248 1.60 -1.72 39.75
N GLY A 249 2.65 -2.07 40.46
CA GLY A 249 3.87 -2.65 39.91
C GLY A 249 4.38 -1.91 38.68
N GLU A 250 4.64 -2.66 37.60
CA GLU A 250 5.08 -2.10 36.30
C GLU A 250 3.94 -2.10 35.25
N ALA A 251 2.69 -2.33 35.66
CA ALA A 251 1.55 -2.50 34.75
C ALA A 251 1.39 -1.33 33.77
N LYS A 252 1.54 -0.09 34.23
CA LYS A 252 1.45 1.12 33.39
C LYS A 252 2.57 1.19 32.37
N LYS A 253 3.80 0.87 32.75
CA LYS A 253 4.96 0.86 31.87
C LYS A 253 4.76 -0.19 30.79
N LEU A 254 4.44 -1.42 31.18
CA LEU A 254 4.19 -2.52 30.25
C LEU A 254 3.05 -2.21 29.28
N TYR A 255 1.97 -1.59 29.74
CA TYR A 255 0.87 -1.14 28.91
C TYR A 255 1.34 -0.15 27.83
N LEU A 256 2.16 0.83 28.19
CA LEU A 256 2.70 1.81 27.24
C LEU A 256 3.70 1.19 26.29
N ASP A 257 4.54 0.28 26.76
CA ASP A 257 5.51 -0.45 25.94
C ASP A 257 4.79 -1.30 24.86
N ILE A 258 3.73 -2.03 25.24
CA ILE A 258 2.91 -2.78 24.29
C ILE A 258 2.26 -1.84 23.26
N LEU A 259 1.69 -0.71 23.69
CA LEU A 259 1.11 0.27 22.77
C LEU A 259 2.12 0.87 21.79
N ALA A 260 3.39 0.95 22.16
CA ALA A 260 4.45 1.45 21.30
C ALA A 260 4.86 0.46 20.21
N THR A 261 4.69 -0.86 20.45
CA THR A 261 4.97 -1.91 19.46
C THR A 261 3.88 -2.07 18.41
N LEU A 262 2.67 -1.57 18.65
CA LEU A 262 1.56 -1.70 17.73
C LEU A 262 1.69 -0.74 16.53
N PRO A 263 1.29 -1.17 15.31
CA PRO A 263 1.37 -0.37 14.10
C PRO A 263 0.58 0.94 14.18
N LYS A 264 1.03 1.94 13.42
CA LYS A 264 0.25 3.15 13.19
C LYS A 264 -1.05 2.80 12.44
N GLY A 265 -2.16 3.39 12.88
CA GLY A 265 -3.48 3.11 12.28
C GLY A 265 -4.15 1.82 12.77
N GLU A 266 -3.54 1.09 13.69
CA GLU A 266 -4.16 -0.07 14.34
C GLU A 266 -5.33 0.40 15.23
N PRO A 267 -6.57 -0.07 15.00
CA PRO A 267 -7.73 0.28 15.81
C PRO A 267 -7.55 -0.07 17.29
N LEU A 268 -6.87 -1.20 17.58
CA LEU A 268 -6.55 -1.65 18.92
C LEU A 268 -5.74 -0.60 19.66
N ALA A 269 -4.63 -0.13 19.09
CA ALA A 269 -3.77 0.88 19.69
C ALA A 269 -4.52 2.19 19.98
N SER A 270 -5.34 2.64 19.04
CA SER A 270 -6.14 3.87 19.18
C SER A 270 -7.19 3.73 20.27
N SER A 271 -7.82 2.56 20.39
CA SER A 271 -8.82 2.26 21.41
C SER A 271 -8.19 2.27 22.82
N TYR A 272 -7.09 1.53 23.00
CA TYR A 272 -6.45 1.42 24.30
C TYR A 272 -5.71 2.68 24.73
N ARG A 273 -5.20 3.51 23.80
CA ARG A 273 -4.72 4.87 24.13
C ARG A 273 -5.84 5.73 24.69
N ARG A 274 -7.02 5.75 24.07
CA ARG A 274 -8.19 6.47 24.60
C ARG A 274 -8.62 5.98 25.96
N LYS A 275 -8.64 4.66 26.18
CA LYS A 275 -8.96 4.05 27.48
C LYS A 275 -7.97 4.51 28.57
N LEU A 276 -6.67 4.54 28.28
CA LEU A 276 -5.68 5.01 29.23
C LEU A 276 -5.85 6.50 29.58
N TYR A 277 -6.10 7.34 28.56
CA TYR A 277 -6.37 8.76 28.81
C TYR A 277 -7.58 8.97 29.73
N SER A 278 -8.65 8.19 29.56
CA SER A 278 -9.84 8.27 30.43
C SER A 278 -9.60 7.81 31.88
N LEU A 279 -8.51 7.10 32.15
CA LEU A 279 -8.11 6.75 33.53
C LEU A 279 -7.20 7.78 34.17
N LEU A 280 -6.53 8.61 33.36
CA LEU A 280 -5.57 9.61 33.85
C LEU A 280 -6.20 10.99 34.06
N TYR A 281 -7.35 11.25 33.46
CA TYR A 281 -8.07 12.53 33.49
C TYR A 281 -9.56 12.31 33.74
#